data_9cdb4fa53143d5177b4bdf6ecb96570c
#
_entry.id   9cdb4fa53143d5177b4bdf6ecb96570c
#
_cell.length_a   1.000
_cell.length_b   1.000
_cell.length_c   1.000
_cell.angle_alpha   90.00
_cell.angle_beta   90.00
_cell.angle_gamma   90.00
#
_symmetry.space_group_name_H-M   'P 1'
#
loop_
_entity.id
_entity.type
_entity.pdbx_description
1 polymer ?
#
loop_
_entity_poly.entity_id
_entity_poly.type
_entity_poly.pdbx_seq_one_letter_code
_entity_poly.pdbx_strand_id
1 'polypeptide(L)'
;MAGQRWLHAITLTSILGVVACGGGEKAPAPAAGAAPAAAGSDLTPWQLTHGIGPVTEPLDLGPIDKDEAAEGEKIFVAKCSACHKLSERYVGPALGGITEKVTPEFAMNMILNPQEMYTRHPDVKKLLGEYMTQMPNQGLTQEQAREVVEYLRTTTPPAPAQ
;
A
#
# COMPACT_ATOMS: atom_id res chain seq x y z
N MET A 1 62.12 -10.45 -25.60
CA MET A 1 62.89 -9.73 -24.55
C MET A 1 62.04 -9.86 -23.31
N ALA A 2 62.42 -10.79 -22.50
CA ALA A 2 62.97 -10.67 -21.16
C ALA A 2 62.01 -9.93 -20.21
N GLY A 3 61.35 -10.50 -19.26
CA GLY A 3 61.76 -11.45 -18.22
C GLY A 3 61.69 -10.71 -16.91
N GLN A 4 60.96 -11.14 -15.95
CA GLN A 4 61.43 -11.22 -14.58
C GLN A 4 60.30 -11.71 -13.65
N ARG A 5 60.54 -12.92 -13.23
CA ARG A 5 59.86 -13.60 -12.09
C ARG A 5 60.42 -13.07 -10.78
N TRP A 6 59.58 -12.79 -9.78
CA TRP A 6 60.02 -12.74 -8.41
C TRP A 6 59.03 -13.53 -7.52
N LEU A 7 59.54 -14.65 -7.04
CA LEU A 7 59.04 -15.47 -5.95
C LEU A 7 59.67 -14.94 -4.64
N HIS A 8 58.91 -14.72 -3.58
CA HIS A 8 59.31 -14.82 -2.18
C HIS A 8 58.05 -15.15 -1.40
N ALA A 9 57.86 -16.36 -0.92
CA ALA A 9 58.42 -17.00 0.29
C ALA A 9 57.72 -16.52 1.58
N ILE A 10 56.85 -17.38 2.02
CA ILE A 10 56.42 -17.86 3.33
C ILE A 10 57.04 -17.15 4.56
N THR A 11 56.17 -16.69 5.47
CA THR A 11 56.40 -16.78 6.91
C THR A 11 55.11 -17.02 7.67
N LEU A 12 55.04 -18.21 8.24
CA LEU A 12 54.06 -18.66 9.25
C LEU A 12 54.45 -18.00 10.59
N THR A 13 53.53 -17.28 11.22
CA THR A 13 53.72 -16.92 12.63
C THR A 13 52.38 -17.15 13.37
N SER A 14 52.38 -18.25 14.11
CA SER A 14 51.37 -18.54 15.14
C SER A 14 51.57 -17.60 16.32
N ILE A 15 50.53 -16.93 16.73
CA ILE A 15 50.43 -16.36 18.05
C ILE A 15 49.12 -16.80 18.70
N LEU A 16 49.29 -17.62 19.71
CA LEU A 16 48.30 -17.98 20.73
C LEU A 16 48.14 -16.77 21.68
N GLY A 17 46.92 -16.42 22.05
CA GLY A 17 46.80 -15.48 23.17
C GLY A 17 45.40 -14.88 23.38
N VAL A 18 44.76 -15.46 24.37
CA VAL A 18 43.94 -14.79 25.41
C VAL A 18 42.50 -14.47 25.15
N VAL A 19 41.66 -15.28 25.78
CA VAL A 19 40.29 -15.06 26.21
C VAL A 19 40.19 -13.77 27.05
N ALA A 20 39.30 -12.86 26.67
CA ALA A 20 38.73 -11.85 27.53
C ALA A 20 37.20 -11.82 27.37
N CYS A 21 36.53 -12.24 28.41
CA CYS A 21 35.09 -12.03 28.62
C CYS A 21 34.79 -10.54 28.82
N GLY A 22 33.68 -10.06 28.29
CA GLY A 22 33.03 -8.88 28.83
C GLY A 22 32.51 -7.92 27.77
N GLY A 23 31.20 -7.78 27.68
CA GLY A 23 30.52 -6.70 26.98
C GLY A 23 29.29 -7.18 26.24
N GLY A 24 28.18 -7.32 26.97
CA GLY A 24 26.88 -7.58 26.37
C GLY A 24 26.42 -6.42 25.52
N GLU A 25 26.65 -6.51 24.23
CA GLU A 25 26.04 -5.62 23.25
C GLU A 25 24.64 -6.14 22.98
N LYS A 26 23.67 -5.39 23.50
CA LYS A 26 22.25 -5.65 23.33
C LYS A 26 21.92 -5.50 21.84
N ALA A 27 21.79 -6.62 21.15
CA ALA A 27 21.32 -6.62 19.78
C ALA A 27 19.97 -5.88 19.69
N PRO A 28 19.77 -4.98 18.72
CA PRO A 28 18.46 -4.38 18.49
C PRO A 28 17.45 -5.48 18.20
N ALA A 29 16.31 -5.42 18.87
CA ALA A 29 15.19 -6.32 18.68
C ALA A 29 14.79 -6.34 17.20
N PRO A 30 14.43 -7.51 16.64
CA PRO A 30 13.93 -7.56 15.27
C PRO A 30 12.64 -6.76 15.19
N ALA A 31 12.62 -5.79 14.28
CA ALA A 31 11.44 -5.02 13.93
C ALA A 31 10.28 -5.98 13.59
N ALA A 32 9.14 -5.74 14.22
CA ALA A 32 7.95 -6.55 14.10
C ALA A 32 7.55 -6.78 12.64
N GLY A 33 7.48 -8.06 12.28
CA GLY A 33 6.58 -8.64 11.30
C GLY A 33 6.36 -7.93 9.96
N ALA A 34 7.34 -8.01 9.05
CA ALA A 34 7.00 -7.98 7.64
C ALA A 34 6.20 -9.25 7.33
N ALA A 35 4.91 -9.10 7.02
CA ALA A 35 4.10 -10.20 6.50
C ALA A 35 4.81 -10.80 5.27
N PRO A 36 4.78 -12.14 5.08
CA PRO A 36 5.45 -12.76 3.95
C PRO A 36 4.91 -12.18 2.66
N ALA A 37 5.82 -11.65 1.82
CA ALA A 37 5.50 -11.21 0.47
C ALA A 37 4.81 -12.38 -0.26
N ALA A 38 3.62 -12.15 -0.78
CA ALA A 38 2.90 -13.14 -1.56
C ALA A 38 3.80 -13.58 -2.73
N ALA A 39 4.21 -14.83 -2.71
CA ALA A 39 5.10 -15.40 -3.70
C ALA A 39 4.46 -15.26 -5.09
N GLY A 40 5.04 -14.41 -5.96
CA GLY A 40 4.63 -14.27 -7.35
C GLY A 40 4.20 -12.88 -7.82
N SER A 41 4.17 -11.86 -6.99
CA SER A 41 3.95 -10.48 -7.44
C SER A 41 5.25 -9.69 -7.43
N ASP A 42 5.48 -8.90 -8.49
CA ASP A 42 6.54 -7.90 -8.58
C ASP A 42 6.26 -6.65 -7.71
N LEU A 43 5.25 -6.74 -6.84
CA LEU A 43 4.80 -5.65 -5.98
C LEU A 43 5.54 -5.65 -4.65
N THR A 44 5.87 -4.45 -4.17
CA THR A 44 6.42 -4.25 -2.84
C THR A 44 5.37 -4.54 -1.75
N PRO A 45 5.76 -4.84 -0.49
CA PRO A 45 4.84 -4.96 0.63
C PRO A 45 3.94 -3.73 0.81
N TRP A 46 4.48 -2.53 0.56
CA TRP A 46 3.69 -1.29 0.55
C TRP A 46 2.57 -1.35 -0.49
N GLN A 47 2.91 -1.66 -1.74
CA GLN A 47 1.94 -1.72 -2.83
C GLN A 47 0.85 -2.78 -2.62
N LEU A 48 1.18 -3.90 -1.98
CA LEU A 48 0.21 -4.93 -1.63
C LEU A 48 -0.80 -4.46 -0.57
N THR A 49 -0.40 -3.56 0.32
CA THR A 49 -1.27 -3.04 1.40
C THR A 49 -1.98 -1.75 0.99
N HIS A 50 -1.27 -0.86 0.30
CA HIS A 50 -1.71 0.51 0.02
C HIS A 50 -2.01 0.77 -1.46
N GLY A 51 -1.92 -0.27 -2.29
CA GLY A 51 -2.21 -0.15 -3.73
C GLY A 51 -1.06 0.45 -4.53
N ILE A 52 -1.30 0.58 -5.83
CA ILE A 52 -0.34 1.05 -6.83
C ILE A 52 -0.82 2.39 -7.38
N GLY A 53 -0.04 3.43 -7.16
CA GLY A 53 -0.41 4.76 -7.62
C GLY A 53 0.50 5.85 -7.08
N PRO A 54 0.08 7.11 -7.19
CA PRO A 54 0.90 8.24 -6.79
C PRO A 54 1.03 8.43 -5.26
N VAL A 55 0.19 7.75 -4.47
CA VAL A 55 0.29 7.79 -3.00
C VAL A 55 1.24 6.69 -2.57
N THR A 56 2.46 7.08 -2.20
CA THR A 56 3.57 6.16 -1.89
C THR A 56 4.04 6.22 -0.44
N GLU A 57 3.41 7.08 0.37
CA GLU A 57 3.73 7.30 1.77
C GLU A 57 2.46 7.27 2.62
N PRO A 58 2.54 6.98 3.93
CA PRO A 58 1.40 7.02 4.83
C PRO A 58 0.74 8.39 4.85
N LEU A 59 -0.58 8.40 4.83
CA LEU A 59 -1.38 9.62 4.99
C LEU A 59 -1.64 9.88 6.48
N ASP A 60 -1.31 11.08 6.94
CA ASP A 60 -1.78 11.56 8.22
C ASP A 60 -3.12 12.26 8.01
N LEU A 61 -4.21 11.55 8.30
CA LEU A 61 -5.56 12.07 8.12
C LEU A 61 -6.10 12.74 9.38
N GLY A 62 -5.53 12.45 10.54
CA GLY A 62 -6.03 13.00 11.81
C GLY A 62 -7.52 12.71 12.08
N PRO A 63 -8.19 13.56 12.89
CA PRO A 63 -9.64 13.59 13.01
C PRO A 63 -10.31 13.95 11.68
N ILE A 64 -11.55 13.49 11.48
CA ILE A 64 -12.31 13.80 10.25
C ILE A 64 -12.44 15.31 10.08
N ASP A 65 -11.98 15.84 8.94
CA ASP A 65 -12.21 17.21 8.52
C ASP A 65 -13.57 17.31 7.81
N LYS A 66 -14.47 18.08 8.42
CA LYS A 66 -15.85 18.19 7.93
C LYS A 66 -15.95 19.01 6.63
N ASP A 67 -15.06 19.94 6.43
CA ASP A 67 -15.07 20.79 5.24
C ASP A 67 -14.51 20.00 4.05
N GLU A 68 -13.39 19.27 4.21
CA GLU A 68 -12.90 18.32 3.21
C GLU A 68 -13.94 17.22 2.91
N ALA A 69 -14.61 16.68 3.92
CA ALA A 69 -15.64 15.66 3.72
C ALA A 69 -16.84 16.20 2.93
N ALA A 70 -17.25 17.46 3.14
CA ALA A 70 -18.35 18.08 2.39
C ALA A 70 -18.00 18.32 0.91
N GLU A 71 -16.75 18.68 0.60
CA GLU A 71 -16.27 18.75 -0.79
C GLU A 71 -16.18 17.34 -1.40
N GLY A 72 -15.67 16.37 -0.65
CA GLY A 72 -15.61 14.96 -1.06
C GLY A 72 -16.99 14.37 -1.39
N GLU A 73 -18.03 14.75 -0.64
CA GLU A 73 -19.42 14.34 -0.94
C GLU A 73 -19.87 14.86 -2.31
N LYS A 74 -19.60 16.13 -2.61
CA LYS A 74 -19.96 16.70 -3.91
C LYS A 74 -19.26 15.99 -5.06
N ILE A 75 -17.97 15.67 -4.89
CA ILE A 75 -17.21 14.92 -5.89
C ILE A 75 -17.75 13.50 -6.01
N PHE A 76 -18.04 12.83 -4.89
CA PHE A 76 -18.63 11.50 -4.88
C PHE A 76 -19.95 11.46 -5.65
N VAL A 77 -20.85 12.38 -5.37
CA VAL A 77 -22.13 12.49 -6.07
C VAL A 77 -21.92 12.69 -7.58
N ALA A 78 -21.01 13.56 -7.97
CA ALA A 78 -20.78 13.91 -9.37
C ALA A 78 -20.04 12.82 -10.17
N LYS A 79 -19.10 12.08 -9.54
CA LYS A 79 -18.13 11.22 -10.24
C LYS A 79 -18.26 9.74 -9.89
N CYS A 80 -18.75 9.40 -8.71
CA CYS A 80 -18.72 8.03 -8.19
C CYS A 80 -20.09 7.39 -8.11
N SER A 81 -21.15 8.18 -7.80
CA SER A 81 -22.49 7.69 -7.46
C SER A 81 -23.21 6.97 -8.62
N ALA A 82 -22.79 7.21 -9.86
CA ALA A 82 -23.31 6.52 -11.04
C ALA A 82 -22.99 5.01 -11.01
N CYS A 83 -21.85 4.62 -10.38
CA CYS A 83 -21.42 3.25 -10.31
C CYS A 83 -21.36 2.67 -8.89
N HIS A 84 -21.20 3.53 -7.87
CA HIS A 84 -21.09 3.12 -6.46
C HIS A 84 -22.24 3.65 -5.61
N LYS A 85 -22.75 2.79 -4.74
CA LYS A 85 -23.65 3.18 -3.64
C LYS A 85 -22.92 3.00 -2.32
N LEU A 86 -23.40 3.66 -1.27
CA LEU A 86 -22.80 3.49 0.07
C LEU A 86 -23.31 2.20 0.72
N SER A 87 -24.58 1.85 0.52
CA SER A 87 -25.25 0.79 1.26
C SER A 87 -25.38 -0.55 0.51
N GLU A 88 -25.15 -0.58 -0.78
CA GLU A 88 -25.41 -1.77 -1.59
C GLU A 88 -24.46 -1.92 -2.77
N ARG A 89 -24.30 -3.16 -3.25
CA ARG A 89 -23.65 -3.43 -4.53
C ARG A 89 -24.50 -2.86 -5.65
N TYR A 90 -23.86 -2.17 -6.57
CA TYR A 90 -24.49 -1.66 -7.79
C TYR A 90 -23.66 -2.06 -9.02
N VAL A 91 -23.12 -1.15 -9.80
CA VAL A 91 -22.13 -1.48 -10.84
C VAL A 91 -20.82 -1.90 -10.21
N GLY A 92 -20.39 -1.17 -9.17
CA GLY A 92 -19.24 -1.49 -8.33
C GLY A 92 -19.63 -1.91 -6.90
N PRO A 93 -18.65 -2.10 -6.02
CA PRO A 93 -18.90 -2.41 -4.61
C PRO A 93 -19.59 -1.27 -3.87
N ALA A 94 -20.30 -1.62 -2.79
CA ALA A 94 -20.73 -0.65 -1.79
C ALA A 94 -19.51 -0.01 -1.12
N LEU A 95 -19.52 1.32 -0.97
CA LEU A 95 -18.41 2.07 -0.42
C LEU A 95 -18.62 2.58 1.02
N GLY A 96 -19.79 2.38 1.62
CA GLY A 96 -20.00 2.68 3.03
C GLY A 96 -19.07 1.84 3.90
N GLY A 97 -18.32 2.51 4.80
CA GLY A 97 -17.33 1.88 5.67
C GLY A 97 -16.15 1.26 4.93
N ILE A 98 -15.87 1.66 3.69
CA ILE A 98 -14.76 1.08 2.92
C ILE A 98 -13.40 1.33 3.57
N THR A 99 -13.24 2.45 4.25
CA THR A 99 -12.02 2.82 4.97
C THR A 99 -11.73 1.97 6.22
N GLU A 100 -12.68 1.13 6.64
CA GLU A 100 -12.46 0.09 7.64
C GLU A 100 -11.88 -1.20 7.03
N LYS A 101 -11.98 -1.36 5.69
CA LYS A 101 -11.59 -2.58 4.97
C LYS A 101 -10.28 -2.42 4.19
N VAL A 102 -10.02 -1.23 3.71
CA VAL A 102 -8.79 -0.88 2.97
C VAL A 102 -8.17 0.37 3.57
N THR A 103 -6.88 0.56 3.35
CA THR A 103 -6.20 1.77 3.81
C THR A 103 -6.65 2.99 2.98
N PRO A 104 -6.59 4.20 3.55
CA PRO A 104 -6.87 5.43 2.82
C PRO A 104 -6.04 5.58 1.55
N GLU A 105 -4.76 5.21 1.63
CA GLU A 105 -3.84 5.22 0.49
C GLU A 105 -4.29 4.26 -0.62
N PHE A 106 -4.77 3.06 -0.25
CA PHE A 106 -5.33 2.10 -1.21
C PHE A 106 -6.55 2.69 -1.92
N ALA A 107 -7.46 3.31 -1.18
CA ALA A 107 -8.64 3.94 -1.74
C ALA A 107 -8.26 5.09 -2.68
N MET A 108 -7.31 5.95 -2.28
CA MET A 108 -6.80 7.02 -3.14
C MET A 108 -6.11 6.46 -4.39
N ASN A 109 -5.25 5.45 -4.26
CA ASN A 109 -4.58 4.85 -5.39
C ASN A 109 -5.56 4.17 -6.35
N MET A 110 -6.65 3.58 -5.83
CA MET A 110 -7.71 3.03 -6.67
C MET A 110 -8.47 4.13 -7.45
N ILE A 111 -8.66 5.31 -6.89
CA ILE A 111 -9.27 6.46 -7.56
C ILE A 111 -8.33 7.04 -8.62
N LEU A 112 -7.04 7.18 -8.30
CA LEU A 112 -6.07 7.91 -9.11
C LEU A 112 -5.43 7.07 -10.22
N ASN A 113 -5.29 5.77 -9.98
CA ASN A 113 -4.59 4.85 -10.90
C ASN A 113 -5.29 3.48 -11.04
N PRO A 114 -6.59 3.45 -11.34
CA PRO A 114 -7.34 2.20 -11.39
C PRO A 114 -6.81 1.20 -12.43
N GLN A 115 -6.28 1.66 -13.57
CA GLN A 115 -5.80 0.79 -14.64
C GLN A 115 -4.62 -0.09 -14.19
N GLU A 116 -3.64 0.48 -13.53
CA GLU A 116 -2.50 -0.29 -13.04
C GLU A 116 -2.90 -1.20 -11.86
N MET A 117 -3.84 -0.75 -11.02
CA MET A 117 -4.43 -1.58 -9.98
C MET A 117 -5.07 -2.85 -10.57
N TYR A 118 -5.87 -2.76 -11.64
CA TYR A 118 -6.47 -3.93 -12.29
C TYR A 118 -5.44 -4.86 -12.93
N THR A 119 -4.36 -4.31 -13.47
CA THR A 119 -3.37 -5.11 -14.20
C THR A 119 -2.39 -5.82 -13.27
N ARG A 120 -2.11 -5.27 -12.09
CA ARG A 120 -1.04 -5.75 -11.23
C ARG A 120 -1.50 -6.19 -9.84
N HIS A 121 -2.44 -5.47 -9.21
CA HIS A 121 -2.81 -5.75 -7.82
C HIS A 121 -3.69 -7.01 -7.71
N PRO A 122 -3.31 -8.03 -6.91
CA PRO A 122 -4.01 -9.31 -6.87
C PRO A 122 -5.47 -9.19 -6.41
N ASP A 123 -5.75 -8.36 -5.39
CA ASP A 123 -7.11 -8.22 -4.87
C ASP A 123 -8.00 -7.41 -5.82
N VAL A 124 -7.44 -6.43 -6.54
CA VAL A 124 -8.20 -5.68 -7.55
C VAL A 124 -8.50 -6.54 -8.78
N LYS A 125 -7.61 -7.47 -9.14
CA LYS A 125 -7.91 -8.51 -10.15
C LYS A 125 -9.09 -9.40 -9.75
N LYS A 126 -9.19 -9.76 -8.47
CA LYS A 126 -10.35 -10.53 -7.97
C LYS A 126 -11.62 -9.70 -8.07
N LEU A 127 -11.59 -8.42 -7.70
CA LEU A 127 -12.73 -7.52 -7.86
C LEU A 127 -13.15 -7.40 -9.34
N LEU A 128 -12.20 -7.29 -10.26
CA LEU A 128 -12.51 -7.29 -11.69
C LEU A 128 -13.24 -8.57 -12.11
N GLY A 129 -12.80 -9.72 -11.62
CA GLY A 129 -13.49 -11.01 -11.86
C GLY A 129 -14.89 -11.07 -11.27
N GLU A 130 -15.12 -10.44 -10.12
CA GLU A 130 -16.40 -10.42 -9.42
C GLU A 130 -17.41 -9.45 -10.06
N TYR A 131 -16.96 -8.25 -10.41
CA TYR A 131 -17.84 -7.18 -10.91
C TYR A 131 -17.91 -7.12 -12.43
N MET A 132 -16.99 -7.78 -13.14
CA MET A 132 -16.90 -7.81 -14.60
C MET A 132 -16.89 -6.41 -15.26
N THR A 133 -16.48 -5.41 -14.50
CA THR A 133 -16.48 -4.00 -14.88
C THR A 133 -15.25 -3.31 -14.30
N GLN A 134 -14.57 -2.53 -15.12
CA GLN A 134 -13.43 -1.71 -14.69
C GLN A 134 -13.93 -0.34 -14.25
N MET A 135 -13.39 0.17 -13.14
CA MET A 135 -13.53 1.55 -12.75
C MET A 135 -12.69 2.43 -13.70
N PRO A 136 -13.30 3.36 -14.43
CA PRO A 136 -12.52 4.30 -15.24
C PRO A 136 -11.79 5.32 -14.36
N ASN A 137 -10.67 5.85 -14.85
CA ASN A 137 -10.02 6.98 -14.19
C ASN A 137 -10.94 8.20 -14.24
N GLN A 138 -11.21 8.79 -13.09
CA GLN A 138 -12.13 9.93 -12.95
C GLN A 138 -11.48 11.29 -13.21
N GLY A 139 -10.17 11.32 -13.45
CA GLY A 139 -9.41 12.54 -13.70
C GLY A 139 -9.33 13.46 -12.49
N LEU A 140 -9.38 12.93 -11.28
CA LEU A 140 -9.26 13.68 -10.04
C LEU A 140 -7.80 14.00 -9.73
N THR A 141 -7.59 15.13 -9.06
CA THR A 141 -6.30 15.44 -8.43
C THR A 141 -6.12 14.62 -7.15
N GLN A 142 -4.90 14.56 -6.63
CA GLN A 142 -4.63 13.87 -5.38
C GLN A 142 -5.39 14.51 -4.20
N GLU A 143 -5.54 15.82 -4.19
CA GLU A 143 -6.33 16.57 -3.22
C GLU A 143 -7.81 16.16 -3.29
N GLN A 144 -8.41 16.18 -4.48
CA GLN A 144 -9.79 15.74 -4.67
C GLN A 144 -10.02 14.26 -4.29
N ALA A 145 -9.05 13.39 -4.56
CA ALA A 145 -9.13 11.99 -4.13
C ALA A 145 -9.07 11.88 -2.60
N ARG A 146 -8.29 12.73 -1.92
CA ARG A 146 -8.26 12.83 -0.46
C ARG A 146 -9.60 13.29 0.11
N GLU A 147 -10.20 14.32 -0.46
CA GLU A 147 -11.53 14.81 -0.06
C GLU A 147 -12.59 13.70 -0.18
N VAL A 148 -12.57 12.92 -1.27
CA VAL A 148 -13.46 11.77 -1.42
C VAL A 148 -13.21 10.72 -0.33
N VAL A 149 -11.96 10.42 0.00
CA VAL A 149 -11.64 9.49 1.08
C VAL A 149 -12.10 10.04 2.42
N GLU A 150 -11.95 11.34 2.66
CA GLU A 150 -12.43 12.00 3.88
C GLU A 150 -13.96 11.88 4.02
N TYR A 151 -14.70 12.08 2.93
CA TYR A 151 -16.13 11.82 2.91
C TYR A 151 -16.44 10.34 3.23
N LEU A 152 -15.75 9.39 2.61
CA LEU A 152 -15.98 7.97 2.85
C LEU A 152 -15.68 7.55 4.30
N ARG A 153 -14.79 8.24 5.00
CA ARG A 153 -14.53 8.05 6.44
C ARG A 153 -15.74 8.43 7.31
N THR A 154 -16.62 9.30 6.82
CA THR A 154 -17.86 9.65 7.53
C THR A 154 -18.96 8.60 7.37
N THR A 155 -18.80 7.66 6.44
CA THR A 155 -19.83 6.68 6.09
C THR A 155 -19.69 5.40 6.92
N THR A 156 -20.81 4.74 7.19
CA THR A 156 -20.83 3.46 7.91
C THR A 156 -20.96 2.28 6.95
N PRO A 157 -20.48 1.09 7.34
CA PRO A 157 -20.73 -0.13 6.57
C PRO A 157 -22.24 -0.36 6.33
N PRO A 158 -22.62 -0.96 5.19
CA PRO A 158 -24.00 -1.38 4.96
C PRO A 158 -24.42 -2.39 6.06
N ALA A 159 -25.68 -2.33 6.44
CA ALA A 159 -26.24 -3.31 7.36
C ALA A 159 -26.07 -4.73 6.76
N PRO A 160 -25.81 -5.75 7.60
CA PRO A 160 -25.74 -7.12 7.12
C PRO A 160 -27.06 -7.52 6.44
N ALA A 161 -26.95 -8.23 5.32
CA ALA A 161 -28.12 -8.77 4.62
C ALA A 161 -28.86 -9.70 5.59
N GLN A 162 -30.14 -9.45 5.81
CA GLN A 162 -31.01 -10.29 6.64
C GLN A 162 -31.47 -11.52 5.88
#